data_24126d4d5b2a2781fa0d5cc2beac7141
#
_entry.id   24126d4d5b2a2781fa0d5cc2beac7141
#
_cell.length_a   1.000
_cell.length_b   1.000
_cell.length_c   1.000
_cell.angle_alpha   90.00
_cell.angle_beta   90.00
_cell.angle_gamma   90.00
#
_symmetry.space_group_name_H-M   'P 1'
#
loop_
_entity.id
_entity.type
_entity.pdbx_description
1 polymer ?
#
loop_
_entity_poly.entity_id
_entity_poly.type
_entity_poly.pdbx_seq_one_letter_code
_entity_poly.pdbx_strand_id
1 'polypeptide(L)' 'MSEAEQIKKEIYTQATLRLFSLQQSLQRNRQNKTRLAYQSGALEALELLIEELYLWDEYEEWRKTWKTKQSI' A
#
# COMPACT_ATOMS: atom_id res chain seq x y z
N MET A 1 -9.18 21.24 -2.41
CA MET A 1 -8.72 20.01 -3.08
C MET A 1 -9.89 19.32 -3.75
N SER A 2 -9.66 18.74 -4.92
CA SER A 2 -10.71 18.01 -5.61
C SER A 2 -10.94 16.65 -4.94
N GLU A 3 -12.15 16.11 -5.15
CA GLU A 3 -12.46 14.76 -4.66
C GLU A 3 -11.54 13.71 -5.27
N ALA A 4 -11.14 13.90 -6.52
CA ALA A 4 -10.22 12.99 -7.19
C ALA A 4 -8.88 12.90 -6.47
N GLU A 5 -8.35 14.04 -6.00
CA GLU A 5 -7.11 14.06 -5.24
C GLU A 5 -7.25 13.34 -3.89
N GLN A 6 -8.38 13.51 -3.22
CA GLN A 6 -8.63 12.83 -1.95
C GLN A 6 -8.75 11.33 -2.12
N ILE A 7 -9.44 10.89 -3.17
CA ILE A 7 -9.59 9.47 -3.48
C ILE A 7 -8.22 8.86 -3.79
N LYS A 8 -7.40 9.55 -4.57
CA LYS A 8 -6.06 9.10 -4.91
C LYS A 8 -5.21 8.91 -3.66
N LYS A 9 -5.21 9.90 -2.77
CA LYS A 9 -4.46 9.82 -1.51
C LYS A 9 -4.95 8.67 -0.64
N GLU A 10 -6.24 8.43 -0.62
CA GLU A 10 -6.81 7.31 0.14
C GLU A 10 -6.32 5.97 -0.40
N ILE A 11 -6.30 5.81 -1.72
CA ILE A 11 -5.79 4.59 -2.35
C ILE A 11 -4.31 4.38 -1.98
N TYR A 12 -3.51 5.43 -2.06
CA TYR A 12 -2.09 5.35 -1.71
C TYR A 12 -1.89 4.99 -0.25
N THR A 13 -2.67 5.60 0.64
CA THR A 13 -2.61 5.32 2.07
C THR A 13 -2.94 3.87 2.36
N GLN A 14 -4.03 3.36 1.79
CA GLN A 14 -4.44 1.97 1.99
C GLN A 14 -3.41 1.00 1.46
N ALA A 15 -2.86 1.26 0.27
CA ALA A 15 -1.82 0.41 -0.31
C ALA A 15 -0.56 0.39 0.58
N THR A 16 -0.15 1.55 1.08
CA THR A 16 1.04 1.67 1.92
C THR A 16 0.86 0.94 3.25
N LEU A 17 -0.28 1.12 3.89
CA LEU A 17 -0.58 0.45 5.16
C LEU A 17 -0.62 -1.07 4.99
N ARG A 18 -1.22 -1.56 3.92
CA ARG A 18 -1.29 -3.00 3.65
C ARG A 18 0.10 -3.57 3.36
N LEU A 19 0.93 -2.83 2.64
CA LEU A 19 2.30 -3.26 2.38
C LEU A 19 3.09 -3.43 3.69
N PHE A 20 3.03 -2.44 4.58
CA PHE A 20 3.73 -2.51 5.85
C PHE A 20 3.18 -3.62 6.74
N SER A 21 1.87 -3.80 6.77
CA SER A 21 1.23 -4.87 7.54
C SER A 21 1.71 -6.24 7.05
N LEU A 22 1.76 -6.42 5.72
CA LEU A 22 2.24 -7.66 5.13
C LEU A 22 3.71 -7.91 5.47
N GLN A 23 4.54 -6.89 5.36
CA GLN A 23 5.96 -7.01 5.70
C GLN A 23 6.17 -7.39 7.16
N GLN A 24 5.42 -6.79 8.07
CA GLN A 24 5.49 -7.13 9.49
C GLN A 24 5.07 -8.57 9.74
N SER A 25 4.03 -9.04 9.08
CA SER A 25 3.56 -10.42 9.21
C SER A 25 4.62 -11.41 8.76
N LEU A 26 5.31 -11.10 7.67
CA LEU A 26 6.39 -11.95 7.15
C LEU A 26 7.59 -11.96 8.10
N GLN A 27 7.96 -10.79 8.65
CA GLN A 27 9.08 -10.69 9.58
C GLN A 27 8.84 -11.46 10.88
N ARG A 28 7.59 -11.48 11.34
CA ARG A 28 7.20 -12.18 12.55
C ARG A 28 7.06 -13.70 12.35
N ASN A 29 7.26 -14.13 11.13
CA ASN A 29 7.15 -15.56 10.79
C ASN A 29 5.80 -16.14 11.18
N ARG A 30 4.74 -15.36 11.02
CA ARG A 30 3.39 -15.81 11.30
C ARG A 30 2.92 -16.74 10.19
N GLN A 31 2.51 -17.93 10.57
CA GLN A 31 2.27 -19.04 9.65
C GLN A 31 0.83 -19.12 9.13
N ASN A 32 0.02 -18.10 9.30
CA ASN A 32 -1.34 -18.14 8.76
C ASN A 32 -1.32 -17.84 7.27
N LYS A 33 -1.20 -18.88 6.47
CA LYS A 33 -1.10 -18.77 5.01
C LYS A 33 -2.33 -18.14 4.38
N THR A 34 -3.52 -18.46 4.91
CA THR A 34 -4.76 -17.90 4.39
C THR A 34 -4.80 -16.38 4.58
N ARG A 35 -4.39 -15.91 5.76
CA ARG A 35 -4.37 -14.48 6.05
C ARG A 35 -3.33 -13.77 5.20
N LEU A 36 -2.15 -14.37 5.02
CA LEU A 36 -1.10 -13.80 4.17
C LEU A 36 -1.55 -13.72 2.72
N ALA A 37 -2.23 -14.75 2.23
CA ALA A 37 -2.77 -14.75 0.87
C ALA A 37 -3.81 -13.65 0.70
N TYR A 38 -4.69 -13.46 1.68
CA TYR A 38 -5.69 -12.40 1.64
C TYR A 38 -5.03 -11.02 1.61
N GLN A 39 -4.06 -10.78 2.50
CA GLN A 39 -3.36 -9.50 2.56
C GLN A 39 -2.62 -9.21 1.26
N SER A 40 -1.95 -10.22 0.71
CA SER A 40 -1.22 -10.11 -0.55
C SER A 40 -2.17 -9.78 -1.71
N GLY A 41 -3.31 -10.47 -1.79
CA GLY A 41 -4.30 -10.22 -2.82
C GLY A 41 -4.91 -8.83 -2.73
N ALA A 42 -5.19 -8.36 -1.52
CA ALA A 42 -5.72 -7.02 -1.31
C ALA A 42 -4.71 -5.95 -1.74
N LEU A 43 -3.44 -6.15 -1.44
CA LEU A 43 -2.38 -5.24 -1.86
C LEU A 43 -2.25 -5.24 -3.38
N GLU A 44 -2.25 -6.42 -4.00
CA GLU A 44 -2.15 -6.54 -5.46
C GLU A 44 -3.30 -5.80 -6.16
N ALA A 45 -4.50 -5.91 -5.64
CA ALA A 45 -5.66 -5.23 -6.23
C ALA A 45 -5.47 -3.71 -6.24
N LEU A 46 -4.96 -3.16 -5.14
CA LEU A 46 -4.69 -1.72 -5.04
C LEU A 46 -3.54 -1.31 -5.96
N GLU A 47 -2.48 -2.10 -5.99
CA GLU A 47 -1.33 -1.82 -6.85
C GLU A 47 -1.69 -1.90 -8.33
N LEU A 48 -2.52 -2.86 -8.71
CA LEU A 48 -2.98 -2.98 -10.09
C LEU A 48 -3.80 -1.76 -10.51
N LEU A 49 -4.65 -1.27 -9.62
CA LEU A 49 -5.42 -0.06 -9.89
C LEU A 49 -4.49 1.13 -10.11
N ILE A 50 -3.48 1.29 -9.26
CA ILE A 50 -2.48 2.37 -9.39
C ILE A 50 -1.75 2.25 -10.72
N GLU A 51 -1.36 1.04 -11.10
CA GLU A 51 -0.68 0.78 -12.36
C GLU A 51 -1.56 1.11 -13.58
N GLU A 52 -2.81 0.68 -13.55
CA GLU A 52 -3.74 0.92 -14.65
C GLU A 52 -4.05 2.40 -14.85
N LEU A 53 -3.99 3.19 -13.78
CA LEU A 53 -4.18 4.63 -13.85
C LEU A 53 -2.89 5.39 -14.18
N TYR A 54 -1.80 4.68 -14.43
CA TYR A 54 -0.48 5.27 -14.73
C TYR A 54 0.04 6.15 -13.59
N LEU A 55 -0.27 5.78 -12.34
CA LEU A 55 0.11 6.55 -11.16
C LEU A 55 1.24 5.88 -10.36
N TRP A 56 1.90 4.88 -10.93
CA TRP A 56 2.91 4.12 -10.18
C TRP A 56 4.06 4.98 -9.69
N ASP A 57 4.60 5.86 -10.54
CA ASP A 57 5.72 6.71 -10.18
C ASP A 57 5.34 7.66 -9.03
N GLU A 58 4.14 8.25 -9.13
CA GLU A 58 3.64 9.14 -8.07
C GLU A 58 3.42 8.37 -6.78
N TYR A 59 2.90 7.15 -6.87
CA TYR A 59 2.71 6.30 -5.70
C TYR A 59 4.04 5.97 -5.02
N GLU A 60 5.09 5.66 -5.79
CA GLU A 60 6.41 5.40 -5.23
C GLU A 60 6.96 6.61 -4.47
N GLU A 61 6.81 7.81 -5.03
CA GLU A 61 7.22 9.04 -4.37
C GLU A 61 6.41 9.27 -3.08
N TRP A 62 5.11 9.04 -3.14
CA TRP A 62 4.24 9.12 -1.97
C TRP A 62 4.74 8.18 -0.87
N ARG A 63 5.04 6.95 -1.21
CA ARG A 63 5.46 5.92 -0.26
C ARG A 63 6.78 6.30 0.41
N LYS A 64 7.73 6.85 -0.34
CA LYS A 64 9.00 7.31 0.20
C LYS A 64 8.79 8.42 1.22
N THR A 65 7.96 9.40 0.88
CA THR A 65 7.65 10.53 1.76
C THR A 65 6.95 10.04 3.03
N TRP A 66 5.99 9.15 2.86
CA TRP A 66 5.23 8.59 3.98
C TRP A 66 6.15 7.82 4.95
N LYS A 67 7.05 7.03 4.40
CA LYS A 67 8.02 6.28 5.20
C LYS A 67 8.92 7.20 6.01
N THR A 68 9.38 8.28 5.40
CA THR A 68 10.22 9.27 6.06
C THR A 68 9.48 9.89 7.25
N LYS A 69 8.21 10.23 7.08
CA LYS A 69 7.39 10.78 8.16
C LYS A 69 7.21 9.80 9.31
N GLN A 70 7.13 8.51 9.01
CA GLN A 70 6.93 7.48 10.02
C GLN A 70 8.21 7.11 10.75
N SER A 71 9.36 7.49 10.22
CA SER A 71 10.66 7.15 10.79
C SER A 71 11.09 8.03 11.95
N ILE A 72 10.33 9.04 12.25
CA ILE A 72 10.70 10.00 13.31
C ILE A 72 10.39 9.45 14.71
#